data_d89f938228bbff0f9b0fccdd783d8755
#
_entry.id   d89f938228bbff0f9b0fccdd783d8755
#
_cell.length_a   1.000
_cell.length_b   1.000
_cell.length_c   1.000
_cell.angle_alpha   90.00
_cell.angle_beta   90.00
_cell.angle_gamma   90.00
#
_symmetry.space_group_name_H-M   'P 1'
#
loop_
_entity.id
_entity.type
_entity.pdbx_description
1 polymer ?
#
loop_
_entity_poly.entity_id
_entity_poly.type
_entity_poly.pdbx_seq_one_letter_code
_entity_poly.pdbx_strand_id
1 'polypeptide(L)'
;ITIDPNGEYWYLTLAHGNPNGSVVKYSTENNEPLSKVELGLFPATMQISKTTGLLYVVNFNLHGLMKTSTVSVVDPEYMVEISKIKTGIMPHGSRMSPDGNFHYSVAMMSGELFEIDAVDLSVKRILSLDTNKHHRNAMHHSKVKPTWVTPSPSGKELYIAGNGSNKIFIVDVQEWKVKQTIETGEGPYNIAATPDGKHIITTLKNEGAVSIWSLAKGKQISKIKTSTQIPHGVVISPDNKYAFVSVEGVGGEAGKVDVISLEKLELVDSAEVGKQAGGIAFWKIAD
;
A
#
# COMPACT_ATOMS: atom_id res chain seq x y z
N ILE A 1 0.02 7.39 -5.60
CA ILE A 1 0.57 7.43 -6.95
C ILE A 1 0.71 6.00 -7.49
N THR A 2 0.44 5.80 -8.78
CA THR A 2 0.74 4.58 -9.55
C THR A 2 1.09 4.94 -10.98
N ILE A 3 1.75 4.03 -11.69
CA ILE A 3 2.13 4.17 -13.11
C ILE A 3 1.46 3.03 -13.86
N ASP A 4 1.00 3.28 -15.06
CA ASP A 4 0.39 2.25 -15.89
C ASP A 4 1.42 1.19 -16.34
N PRO A 5 1.00 -0.02 -16.70
CA PRO A 5 1.93 -1.10 -17.07
C PRO A 5 2.84 -0.79 -18.26
N ASN A 6 2.38 0.10 -19.17
CA ASN A 6 3.17 0.52 -20.34
C ASN A 6 4.15 1.65 -20.02
N GLY A 7 3.99 2.33 -18.87
CA GLY A 7 4.82 3.47 -18.47
C GLY A 7 4.50 4.77 -19.22
N GLU A 8 3.34 4.86 -19.85
CA GLU A 8 2.89 6.03 -20.63
C GLU A 8 2.18 7.07 -19.77
N TYR A 9 1.52 6.62 -18.69
CA TYR A 9 0.74 7.45 -17.80
C TYR A 9 1.06 7.19 -16.34
N TRP A 10 0.94 8.23 -15.52
CA TRP A 10 0.92 8.08 -14.08
C TRP A 10 -0.31 8.74 -13.48
N TYR A 11 -0.73 8.24 -12.33
CA TYR A 11 -1.96 8.64 -11.67
C TYR A 11 -1.68 9.09 -10.25
N LEU A 12 -2.34 10.18 -9.85
CA LEU A 12 -2.22 10.78 -8.54
C LEU A 12 -3.59 10.91 -7.89
N THR A 13 -3.72 10.43 -6.65
CA THR A 13 -4.88 10.73 -5.82
C THR A 13 -4.76 12.13 -5.23
N LEU A 14 -5.79 12.93 -5.39
CA LEU A 14 -6.02 14.15 -4.64
C LEU A 14 -7.02 13.81 -3.54
N ALA A 15 -6.51 13.55 -2.33
CA ALA A 15 -7.28 12.99 -1.24
C ALA A 15 -8.38 13.94 -0.74
N HIS A 16 -8.10 15.23 -0.73
CA HIS A 16 -9.04 16.27 -0.28
C HIS A 16 -9.82 16.87 -1.44
N GLY A 17 -11.11 17.11 -1.20
CA GLY A 17 -12.04 17.77 -2.10
C GLY A 17 -13.24 18.30 -1.33
N ASN A 18 -14.35 18.65 -2.00
CA ASN A 18 -15.57 19.15 -1.35
C ASN A 18 -16.82 18.38 -1.85
N PRO A 19 -17.23 17.31 -1.15
CA PRO A 19 -16.53 16.61 -0.06
C PRO A 19 -15.54 15.55 -0.53
N ASN A 20 -15.62 15.12 -1.79
CA ASN A 20 -14.93 13.97 -2.35
C ASN A 20 -13.56 14.32 -2.92
N GLY A 21 -12.66 13.34 -2.91
CA GLY A 21 -11.39 13.44 -3.59
C GLY A 21 -11.46 12.96 -5.05
N SER A 22 -10.32 12.89 -5.69
CA SER A 22 -10.24 12.56 -7.12
C SER A 22 -8.95 11.85 -7.47
N VAL A 23 -8.90 11.29 -8.68
CA VAL A 23 -7.68 10.85 -9.35
C VAL A 23 -7.44 11.69 -10.57
N VAL A 24 -6.19 12.10 -10.77
CA VAL A 24 -5.73 12.81 -11.97
C VAL A 24 -4.78 11.89 -12.74
N LYS A 25 -4.98 11.82 -14.05
CA LYS A 25 -4.12 11.13 -15.01
C LYS A 25 -3.13 12.14 -15.60
N TYR A 26 -1.86 11.77 -15.64
CA TYR A 26 -0.77 12.56 -16.18
C TYR A 26 -0.02 11.79 -17.28
N SER A 27 0.56 12.49 -18.23
CA SER A 27 1.53 11.94 -19.18
C SER A 27 2.88 11.74 -18.47
N THR A 28 3.57 10.62 -18.73
CA THR A 28 4.96 10.43 -18.27
C THR A 28 5.98 11.16 -19.16
N GLU A 29 5.59 11.59 -20.36
CA GLU A 29 6.47 12.28 -21.29
C GLU A 29 6.80 13.71 -20.81
N ASN A 30 5.77 14.44 -20.35
CA ASN A 30 5.89 15.86 -20.02
C ASN A 30 5.33 16.23 -18.64
N ASN A 31 4.76 15.25 -17.89
CA ASN A 31 4.09 15.44 -16.61
C ASN A 31 2.87 16.36 -16.63
N GLU A 32 2.26 16.57 -17.82
CA GLU A 32 1.05 17.37 -17.93
C GLU A 32 -0.20 16.58 -17.50
N PRO A 33 -1.14 17.23 -16.78
CA PRO A 33 -2.40 16.61 -16.43
C PRO A 33 -3.29 16.48 -17.68
N LEU A 34 -3.81 15.28 -17.91
CA LEU A 34 -4.63 14.96 -19.07
C LEU A 34 -6.12 14.93 -18.75
N SER A 35 -6.48 14.31 -17.63
CA SER A 35 -7.88 14.12 -17.25
C SER A 35 -8.01 13.84 -15.76
N LYS A 36 -9.25 13.93 -15.23
CA LYS A 36 -9.55 13.80 -13.82
C LYS A 36 -10.90 13.12 -13.63
N VAL A 37 -11.00 12.25 -12.60
CA VAL A 37 -12.26 11.66 -12.15
C VAL A 37 -12.45 11.93 -10.66
N GLU A 38 -13.65 12.35 -10.25
CA GLU A 38 -14.07 12.44 -8.85
C GLU A 38 -14.47 11.04 -8.36
N LEU A 39 -14.05 10.66 -7.14
CA LEU A 39 -14.30 9.35 -6.56
C LEU A 39 -15.02 9.46 -5.21
N GLY A 40 -14.63 8.63 -4.25
CA GLY A 40 -15.16 8.69 -2.89
C GLY A 40 -14.42 9.68 -1.99
N LEU A 41 -14.70 9.57 -0.70
CA LEU A 41 -14.07 10.42 0.32
C LEU A 41 -12.64 9.92 0.60
N PHE A 42 -11.67 10.81 0.42
CA PHE A 42 -10.25 10.58 0.67
C PHE A 42 -9.69 9.36 -0.12
N PRO A 43 -9.65 9.38 -1.46
CA PRO A 43 -8.98 8.35 -2.23
C PRO A 43 -7.49 8.32 -1.86
N ALA A 44 -6.95 7.13 -1.62
CA ALA A 44 -5.61 6.92 -1.10
C ALA A 44 -4.77 6.04 -2.03
N THR A 45 -4.63 4.76 -1.72
CA THR A 45 -3.81 3.85 -2.53
C THR A 45 -4.55 3.39 -3.78
N MET A 46 -3.78 3.14 -4.83
CA MET A 46 -4.31 2.66 -6.09
C MET A 46 -3.30 1.82 -6.84
N GLN A 47 -3.80 0.97 -7.73
CA GLN A 47 -3.00 0.21 -8.68
C GLN A 47 -3.84 -0.18 -9.90
N ILE A 48 -3.19 -0.34 -11.06
CA ILE A 48 -3.81 -0.82 -12.30
C ILE A 48 -3.65 -2.33 -12.38
N SER A 49 -4.73 -3.02 -12.74
CA SER A 49 -4.70 -4.43 -13.09
C SER A 49 -4.07 -4.60 -14.47
N LYS A 50 -3.00 -5.37 -14.59
CA LYS A 50 -2.41 -5.69 -15.88
C LYS A 50 -3.27 -6.63 -16.74
N THR A 51 -4.26 -7.30 -16.13
CA THR A 51 -5.18 -8.21 -16.81
C THR A 51 -6.37 -7.49 -17.40
N THR A 52 -7.00 -6.58 -16.64
CA THR A 52 -8.20 -5.87 -17.08
C THR A 52 -7.90 -4.45 -17.60
N GLY A 53 -6.72 -3.89 -17.29
CA GLY A 53 -6.38 -2.50 -17.56
C GLY A 53 -7.07 -1.50 -16.63
N LEU A 54 -7.95 -1.94 -15.73
CA LEU A 54 -8.72 -1.06 -14.84
C LEU A 54 -7.90 -0.58 -13.64
N LEU A 55 -8.16 0.64 -13.20
CA LEU A 55 -7.54 1.28 -12.04
C LEU A 55 -8.41 1.08 -10.81
N TYR A 56 -7.85 0.47 -9.77
CA TYR A 56 -8.49 0.24 -8.46
C TYR A 56 -8.01 1.27 -7.47
N VAL A 57 -8.93 2.05 -6.89
CA VAL A 57 -8.64 3.15 -5.99
C VAL A 57 -9.36 2.98 -4.67
N VAL A 58 -8.62 2.90 -3.58
CA VAL A 58 -9.18 2.78 -2.24
C VAL A 58 -9.67 4.13 -1.75
N ASN A 59 -10.93 4.23 -1.35
CA ASN A 59 -11.49 5.39 -0.67
C ASN A 59 -11.30 5.23 0.84
N PHE A 60 -10.24 5.81 1.38
CA PHE A 60 -9.85 5.63 2.78
C PHE A 60 -10.88 6.14 3.78
N ASN A 61 -11.69 7.13 3.37
CA ASN A 61 -12.72 7.74 4.21
C ASN A 61 -12.17 8.39 5.49
N LEU A 62 -10.92 8.86 5.46
CA LEU A 62 -10.35 9.65 6.54
C LEU A 62 -11.19 10.92 6.74
N HIS A 63 -11.45 11.30 7.97
CA HIS A 63 -12.35 12.41 8.34
C HIS A 63 -13.85 12.18 8.08
N GLY A 64 -14.22 11.02 7.50
CA GLY A 64 -15.62 10.63 7.36
C GLY A 64 -16.18 9.93 8.59
N LEU A 65 -17.43 9.51 8.49
CA LEU A 65 -18.07 8.69 9.52
C LEU A 65 -17.37 7.31 9.58
N MET A 66 -17.27 6.72 10.77
CA MET A 66 -16.76 5.36 10.99
C MET A 66 -17.73 4.31 10.44
N LYS A 67 -17.80 4.23 9.13
CA LYS A 67 -18.62 3.27 8.39
C LYS A 67 -17.80 2.59 7.30
N THR A 68 -18.33 1.51 6.76
CA THR A 68 -17.74 0.82 5.60
C THR A 68 -17.56 1.80 4.43
N SER A 69 -16.44 1.67 3.74
CA SER A 69 -16.10 2.44 2.55
C SER A 69 -15.98 1.54 1.32
N THR A 70 -15.32 2.01 0.28
CA THR A 70 -15.30 1.33 -1.01
C THR A 70 -13.90 1.33 -1.64
N VAL A 71 -13.72 0.42 -2.60
CA VAL A 71 -12.73 0.52 -3.67
C VAL A 71 -13.46 0.95 -4.92
N SER A 72 -13.09 2.09 -5.48
CA SER A 72 -13.55 2.56 -6.78
C SER A 72 -12.79 1.87 -7.90
N VAL A 73 -13.50 1.42 -8.93
CA VAL A 73 -12.90 0.89 -10.15
C VAL A 73 -13.11 1.90 -11.26
N VAL A 74 -12.01 2.34 -11.86
CA VAL A 74 -11.98 3.39 -12.87
C VAL A 74 -11.47 2.82 -14.18
N ASP A 75 -12.16 3.14 -15.27
CA ASP A 75 -11.64 2.98 -16.62
C ASP A 75 -10.63 4.11 -16.88
N PRO A 76 -9.32 3.80 -17.02
CA PRO A 76 -8.29 4.83 -17.14
C PRO A 76 -8.20 5.43 -18.54
N GLU A 77 -8.85 4.84 -19.55
CA GLU A 77 -8.94 5.42 -20.90
C GLU A 77 -9.89 6.63 -20.89
N TYR A 78 -11.10 6.41 -20.37
CA TYR A 78 -12.14 7.46 -20.35
C TYR A 78 -12.14 8.27 -19.03
N MET A 79 -11.37 7.85 -18.04
CA MET A 79 -11.36 8.43 -16.69
C MET A 79 -12.76 8.52 -16.08
N VAL A 80 -13.47 7.40 -16.11
CA VAL A 80 -14.81 7.25 -15.53
C VAL A 80 -14.81 6.13 -14.48
N GLU A 81 -15.53 6.36 -13.39
CA GLU A 81 -15.77 5.34 -12.37
C GLU A 81 -16.86 4.37 -12.85
N ILE A 82 -16.49 3.10 -13.05
CA ILE A 82 -17.39 2.07 -13.57
C ILE A 82 -18.00 1.19 -12.48
N SER A 83 -17.37 1.14 -11.29
CA SER A 83 -17.87 0.36 -10.16
C SER A 83 -17.40 0.91 -8.83
N LYS A 84 -18.19 0.64 -7.77
CA LYS A 84 -17.84 0.86 -6.36
C LYS A 84 -17.99 -0.43 -5.58
N ILE A 85 -16.89 -1.03 -5.18
CA ILE A 85 -16.88 -2.29 -4.46
C ILE A 85 -16.82 -1.99 -2.96
N LYS A 86 -17.84 -2.42 -2.22
CA LYS A 86 -17.93 -2.19 -0.78
C LYS A 86 -16.88 -3.02 -0.02
N THR A 87 -16.15 -2.37 0.87
CA THR A 87 -15.13 -2.98 1.74
C THR A 87 -15.36 -2.61 3.21
N GLY A 88 -14.35 -2.81 4.07
CA GLY A 88 -14.45 -2.54 5.50
C GLY A 88 -14.36 -1.06 5.89
N ILE A 89 -14.14 -0.82 7.18
CA ILE A 89 -14.04 0.54 7.74
C ILE A 89 -12.60 1.02 7.60
N MET A 90 -12.42 2.20 6.98
CA MET A 90 -11.12 2.81 6.68
C MET A 90 -10.20 1.85 5.88
N PRO A 91 -10.58 1.44 4.67
CA PRO A 91 -9.68 0.70 3.79
C PRO A 91 -8.47 1.59 3.44
N HIS A 92 -7.25 1.04 3.46
CA HIS A 92 -6.05 1.87 3.32
C HIS A 92 -5.08 1.32 2.27
N GLY A 93 -4.27 0.33 2.62
CA GLY A 93 -3.29 -0.25 1.72
C GLY A 93 -3.89 -1.30 0.80
N SER A 94 -3.46 -1.29 -0.45
CA SER A 94 -3.95 -2.26 -1.44
C SER A 94 -2.90 -2.57 -2.49
N ARG A 95 -2.97 -3.78 -3.06
CA ARG A 95 -2.11 -4.22 -4.19
C ARG A 95 -2.83 -5.24 -5.04
N MET A 96 -2.51 -5.23 -6.33
CA MET A 96 -2.92 -6.27 -7.27
C MET A 96 -2.11 -7.55 -7.03
N SER A 97 -2.71 -8.70 -7.30
CA SER A 97 -1.98 -9.96 -7.43
C SER A 97 -0.95 -9.87 -8.58
N PRO A 98 0.14 -10.68 -8.55
CA PRO A 98 1.15 -10.63 -9.60
C PRO A 98 0.62 -10.94 -11.00
N ASP A 99 -0.47 -11.68 -11.12
CA ASP A 99 -1.16 -11.97 -12.39
C ASP A 99 -2.17 -10.88 -12.77
N GLY A 100 -2.54 -9.98 -11.85
CA GLY A 100 -3.51 -8.90 -12.09
C GLY A 100 -4.98 -9.31 -11.96
N ASN A 101 -5.27 -10.56 -11.56
CA ASN A 101 -6.63 -11.09 -11.48
C ASN A 101 -7.36 -10.73 -10.19
N PHE A 102 -6.62 -10.38 -9.13
CA PHE A 102 -7.18 -10.03 -7.83
C PHE A 102 -6.60 -8.72 -7.31
N HIS A 103 -7.46 -7.92 -6.68
CA HIS A 103 -7.07 -6.76 -5.91
C HIS A 103 -7.23 -7.06 -4.42
N TYR A 104 -6.14 -6.98 -3.68
CA TYR A 104 -6.12 -7.14 -2.23
C TYR A 104 -6.22 -5.78 -1.56
N SER A 105 -7.09 -5.64 -0.56
CA SER A 105 -7.25 -4.42 0.21
C SER A 105 -7.42 -4.73 1.69
N VAL A 106 -6.76 -3.97 2.56
CA VAL A 106 -6.93 -4.08 4.01
C VAL A 106 -7.71 -2.91 4.57
N ALA A 107 -8.57 -3.18 5.57
CA ALA A 107 -9.37 -2.16 6.23
C ALA A 107 -8.92 -2.01 7.69
N MET A 108 -8.36 -0.83 8.02
CA MET A 108 -7.68 -0.58 9.29
C MET A 108 -8.60 -0.79 10.50
N MET A 109 -9.79 -0.20 10.46
CA MET A 109 -10.66 -0.17 11.66
C MET A 109 -11.53 -1.40 11.80
N SER A 110 -11.86 -2.09 10.71
CA SER A 110 -12.55 -3.39 10.79
C SER A 110 -11.59 -4.58 10.93
N GLY A 111 -10.27 -4.39 10.69
CA GLY A 111 -9.26 -5.44 10.86
C GLY A 111 -9.36 -6.57 9.83
N GLU A 112 -9.74 -6.24 8.61
CA GLU A 112 -10.08 -7.21 7.58
C GLU A 112 -9.16 -7.07 6.36
N LEU A 113 -8.93 -8.20 5.70
CA LEU A 113 -8.33 -8.33 4.39
C LEU A 113 -9.43 -8.77 3.40
N PHE A 114 -9.51 -8.08 2.27
CA PHE A 114 -10.43 -8.33 1.17
C PHE A 114 -9.66 -8.84 -0.04
N GLU A 115 -10.17 -9.90 -0.69
CA GLU A 115 -9.81 -10.29 -2.04
C GLU A 115 -10.96 -9.90 -2.96
N ILE A 116 -10.65 -9.08 -3.94
CA ILE A 116 -11.60 -8.57 -4.95
C ILE A 116 -11.21 -9.19 -6.28
N ASP A 117 -12.15 -9.85 -6.94
CA ASP A 117 -11.99 -10.34 -8.29
C ASP A 117 -11.96 -9.15 -9.26
N ALA A 118 -10.89 -9.06 -10.08
CA ALA A 118 -10.69 -7.95 -10.97
C ALA A 118 -11.50 -8.02 -12.27
N VAL A 119 -12.09 -9.17 -12.58
CA VAL A 119 -12.97 -9.37 -13.74
C VAL A 119 -14.43 -9.21 -13.34
N ASP A 120 -14.83 -9.88 -12.24
CA ASP A 120 -16.21 -9.85 -11.76
C ASP A 120 -16.55 -8.58 -10.96
N LEU A 121 -15.53 -7.75 -10.62
CA LEU A 121 -15.66 -6.52 -9.85
C LEU A 121 -16.39 -6.73 -8.51
N SER A 122 -16.11 -7.84 -7.85
CA SER A 122 -16.80 -8.25 -6.63
C SER A 122 -15.85 -8.80 -5.57
N VAL A 123 -16.25 -8.70 -4.29
CA VAL A 123 -15.51 -9.32 -3.18
C VAL A 123 -15.66 -10.83 -3.24
N LYS A 124 -14.56 -11.54 -3.38
CA LYS A 124 -14.50 -12.99 -3.43
C LYS A 124 -14.35 -13.63 -2.05
N ARG A 125 -13.46 -13.10 -1.25
CA ARG A 125 -13.16 -13.61 0.09
C ARG A 125 -12.84 -12.47 1.05
N ILE A 126 -13.14 -12.69 2.33
CA ILE A 126 -12.80 -11.79 3.43
C ILE A 126 -12.11 -12.61 4.51
N LEU A 127 -10.99 -12.10 5.04
CA LEU A 127 -10.28 -12.69 6.17
C LEU A 127 -10.22 -11.66 7.31
N SER A 128 -10.71 -12.04 8.49
CA SER A 128 -10.50 -11.25 9.71
C SER A 128 -9.09 -11.52 10.23
N LEU A 129 -8.29 -10.46 10.38
CA LEU A 129 -6.96 -10.50 10.98
C LEU A 129 -7.02 -10.32 12.48
N ASP A 130 -8.14 -9.83 13.03
CA ASP A 130 -8.38 -9.69 14.45
C ASP A 130 -9.17 -10.91 14.96
N THR A 131 -8.47 -11.79 15.68
CA THR A 131 -9.06 -13.04 16.21
C THR A 131 -9.90 -12.83 17.46
N ASN A 132 -9.93 -11.65 18.04
CA ASN A 132 -10.73 -11.32 19.20
C ASN A 132 -12.21 -11.19 18.83
N LYS A 133 -12.93 -12.30 18.84
CA LYS A 133 -14.35 -12.43 18.48
C LYS A 133 -15.32 -11.57 19.31
N HIS A 134 -14.87 -10.94 20.39
CA HIS A 134 -15.70 -10.15 21.30
C HIS A 134 -16.01 -8.71 20.80
N HIS A 135 -15.51 -8.29 19.64
CA HIS A 135 -15.57 -6.89 19.22
C HIS A 135 -16.42 -6.63 17.96
N ARG A 136 -17.45 -7.42 17.71
CA ARG A 136 -18.40 -7.17 16.59
C ARG A 136 -19.43 -6.06 16.86
N ASN A 137 -19.35 -5.38 17.98
CA ASN A 137 -20.18 -4.20 18.24
C ASN A 137 -19.59 -2.97 17.57
N ALA A 138 -20.42 -2.15 16.94
CA ALA A 138 -20.08 -1.01 16.08
C ALA A 138 -19.19 0.09 16.71
N MET A 139 -18.76 -0.06 17.96
CA MET A 139 -17.87 0.88 18.67
C MET A 139 -16.45 0.34 18.93
N HIS A 140 -16.10 -0.88 18.50
CA HIS A 140 -14.78 -1.42 18.76
C HIS A 140 -13.96 -1.48 17.49
N HIS A 141 -12.90 -0.68 17.46
CA HIS A 141 -11.92 -0.69 16.37
C HIS A 141 -10.96 -1.86 16.52
N SER A 142 -10.55 -2.46 15.42
CA SER A 142 -9.55 -3.53 15.41
C SER A 142 -8.26 -3.11 16.12
N LYS A 143 -7.73 -3.97 16.97
CA LYS A 143 -6.42 -3.79 17.57
C LYS A 143 -5.28 -4.03 16.57
N VAL A 144 -5.52 -4.80 15.53
CA VAL A 144 -4.52 -5.07 14.48
C VAL A 144 -4.23 -3.84 13.64
N LYS A 145 -5.27 -3.09 13.25
CA LYS A 145 -5.17 -1.91 12.36
C LYS A 145 -4.26 -2.18 11.15
N PRO A 146 -4.62 -3.13 10.26
CA PRO A 146 -3.79 -3.42 9.10
C PRO A 146 -3.73 -2.19 8.18
N THR A 147 -2.53 -1.73 7.87
CA THR A 147 -2.30 -0.51 7.05
C THR A 147 -1.89 -0.81 5.63
N TRP A 148 -1.26 -1.94 5.37
CA TRP A 148 -0.77 -2.28 4.05
C TRP A 148 -0.81 -3.76 3.78
N VAL A 149 -1.01 -4.15 2.53
CA VAL A 149 -0.88 -5.51 2.01
C VAL A 149 -0.02 -5.51 0.76
N THR A 150 0.87 -6.50 0.64
CA THR A 150 1.62 -6.76 -0.59
C THR A 150 1.67 -8.26 -0.85
N PRO A 151 1.43 -8.73 -2.08
CA PRO A 151 1.60 -10.13 -2.44
C PRO A 151 3.09 -10.49 -2.55
N SER A 152 3.42 -11.75 -2.27
CA SER A 152 4.70 -12.32 -2.68
C SER A 152 4.82 -12.32 -4.21
N PRO A 153 6.03 -12.30 -4.79
CA PRO A 153 6.21 -12.39 -6.24
C PRO A 153 5.59 -13.63 -6.87
N SER A 154 5.51 -14.73 -6.11
CA SER A 154 4.85 -15.97 -6.55
C SER A 154 3.32 -15.92 -6.47
N GLY A 155 2.73 -14.91 -5.83
CA GLY A 155 1.29 -14.82 -5.58
C GLY A 155 0.75 -15.80 -4.53
N LYS A 156 1.62 -16.60 -3.89
CA LYS A 156 1.18 -17.64 -2.93
C LYS A 156 0.94 -17.11 -1.52
N GLU A 157 1.54 -16.00 -1.18
CA GLU A 157 1.46 -15.37 0.14
C GLU A 157 1.13 -13.89 0.04
N LEU A 158 0.48 -13.37 1.08
CA LEU A 158 0.31 -11.94 1.28
C LEU A 158 1.02 -11.53 2.58
N TYR A 159 1.74 -10.43 2.52
CA TYR A 159 2.40 -9.81 3.66
C TYR A 159 1.61 -8.57 4.07
N ILE A 160 1.22 -8.51 5.34
CA ILE A 160 0.34 -7.44 5.84
C ILE A 160 0.99 -6.76 7.04
N ALA A 161 1.11 -5.44 6.97
CA ALA A 161 1.58 -4.61 8.09
C ALA A 161 0.41 -4.35 9.05
N GLY A 162 0.48 -4.92 10.25
CA GLY A 162 -0.48 -4.71 11.34
C GLY A 162 0.00 -3.61 12.28
N ASN A 163 -0.25 -2.36 11.92
CA ASN A 163 0.24 -1.16 12.60
C ASN A 163 -0.11 -1.13 14.09
N GLY A 164 -1.36 -1.44 14.44
CA GLY A 164 -1.82 -1.40 15.81
C GLY A 164 -1.34 -2.57 16.68
N SER A 165 -0.89 -3.65 16.06
CA SER A 165 -0.42 -4.86 16.76
C SER A 165 1.10 -5.04 16.74
N ASN A 166 1.84 -4.16 16.05
CA ASN A 166 3.30 -4.27 15.85
C ASN A 166 3.71 -5.61 15.24
N LYS A 167 2.94 -6.11 14.26
CA LYS A 167 3.15 -7.42 13.64
C LYS A 167 3.09 -7.34 12.12
N ILE A 168 3.81 -8.25 11.47
CA ILE A 168 3.56 -8.63 10.08
C ILE A 168 2.76 -9.92 10.10
N PHE A 169 1.67 -9.98 9.32
CA PHE A 169 0.89 -11.19 9.09
C PHE A 169 1.30 -11.76 7.73
N ILE A 170 1.59 -13.06 7.68
CA ILE A 170 1.78 -13.81 6.45
C ILE A 170 0.54 -14.65 6.24
N VAL A 171 -0.19 -14.38 5.16
CA VAL A 171 -1.42 -15.09 4.78
C VAL A 171 -1.12 -16.02 3.61
N ASP A 172 -1.54 -17.27 3.75
CA ASP A 172 -1.57 -18.22 2.63
C ASP A 172 -2.77 -17.90 1.73
N VAL A 173 -2.51 -17.62 0.44
CA VAL A 173 -3.56 -17.22 -0.51
C VAL A 173 -4.48 -18.37 -0.86
N GLN A 174 -3.97 -19.60 -0.98
CA GLN A 174 -4.78 -20.77 -1.32
C GLN A 174 -5.71 -21.14 -0.16
N GLU A 175 -5.15 -21.29 1.06
CA GLU A 175 -5.90 -21.67 2.26
C GLU A 175 -6.72 -20.51 2.85
N TRP A 176 -6.45 -19.28 2.42
CA TRP A 176 -7.06 -18.03 2.89
C TRP A 176 -7.07 -17.90 4.41
N LYS A 177 -5.89 -18.12 5.00
CA LYS A 177 -5.68 -18.05 6.45
C LYS A 177 -4.32 -17.44 6.82
N VAL A 178 -4.23 -16.89 8.02
CA VAL A 178 -2.95 -16.48 8.57
C VAL A 178 -2.08 -17.73 8.80
N LYS A 179 -0.96 -17.81 8.10
CA LYS A 179 0.02 -18.90 8.20
C LYS A 179 1.03 -18.63 9.33
N GLN A 180 1.42 -17.35 9.48
CA GLN A 180 2.43 -16.93 10.43
C GLN A 180 2.23 -15.46 10.82
N THR A 181 2.67 -15.11 12.01
CA THR A 181 2.87 -13.72 12.44
C THR A 181 4.32 -13.51 12.86
N ILE A 182 4.83 -12.31 12.59
CA ILE A 182 6.19 -11.88 12.91
C ILE A 182 6.08 -10.62 13.76
N GLU A 183 6.70 -10.62 14.95
CA GLU A 183 6.82 -9.43 15.80
C GLU A 183 7.78 -8.43 15.11
N THR A 184 7.41 -7.16 15.08
CA THR A 184 8.23 -6.09 14.48
C THR A 184 8.57 -5.03 15.51
N GLY A 185 9.22 -3.96 15.08
CA GLY A 185 9.25 -2.70 15.80
C GLY A 185 7.91 -1.97 15.77
N GLU A 186 7.86 -0.78 16.33
CA GLU A 186 6.62 -0.03 16.54
C GLU A 186 6.07 0.60 15.26
N GLY A 187 4.79 0.38 15.03
CA GLY A 187 4.02 0.99 13.97
C GLY A 187 4.42 0.57 12.55
N PRO A 188 4.49 -0.76 12.22
CA PRO A 188 4.69 -1.19 10.85
C PRO A 188 3.58 -0.59 9.96
N TYR A 189 3.96 0.10 8.89
CA TYR A 189 2.99 0.89 8.13
C TYR A 189 2.88 0.46 6.67
N ASN A 190 3.97 0.51 5.90
CA ASN A 190 4.03 -0.01 4.55
C ASN A 190 4.93 -1.23 4.50
N ILE A 191 4.68 -2.14 3.56
CA ILE A 191 5.45 -3.36 3.40
C ILE A 191 5.61 -3.68 1.91
N ALA A 192 6.83 -4.01 1.49
CA ALA A 192 7.14 -4.44 0.13
C ALA A 192 7.97 -5.73 0.17
N ALA A 193 7.74 -6.61 -0.81
CA ALA A 193 8.57 -7.78 -1.05
C ALA A 193 9.61 -7.48 -2.14
N THR A 194 10.81 -8.01 -2.01
CA THR A 194 11.79 -7.96 -3.10
C THR A 194 11.32 -8.79 -4.29
N PRO A 195 11.57 -8.38 -5.55
CA PRO A 195 11.20 -9.13 -6.75
C PRO A 195 11.70 -10.57 -6.76
N ASP A 196 12.85 -10.85 -6.14
CA ASP A 196 13.40 -12.21 -6.00
C ASP A 196 12.75 -13.04 -4.88
N GLY A 197 11.83 -12.45 -4.12
CA GLY A 197 11.11 -13.10 -3.03
C GLY A 197 11.94 -13.47 -1.81
N LYS A 198 13.14 -12.89 -1.64
CA LYS A 198 14.02 -13.25 -0.50
C LYS A 198 13.79 -12.42 0.74
N HIS A 199 13.35 -11.16 0.56
CA HIS A 199 13.20 -10.21 1.65
C HIS A 199 11.83 -9.53 1.63
N ILE A 200 11.39 -9.12 2.79
CA ILE A 200 10.35 -8.12 2.96
C ILE A 200 10.94 -6.92 3.70
N ILE A 201 10.56 -5.74 3.25
CA ILE A 201 10.97 -4.47 3.81
C ILE A 201 9.72 -3.79 4.36
N THR A 202 9.75 -3.36 5.62
CA THR A 202 8.63 -2.63 6.21
C THR A 202 9.09 -1.33 6.86
N THR A 203 8.31 -0.28 6.66
CA THR A 203 8.50 1.01 7.32
C THR A 203 7.93 0.94 8.74
N LEU A 204 8.68 1.39 9.74
CA LEU A 204 8.31 1.47 11.14
C LEU A 204 8.02 2.94 11.48
N LYS A 205 6.77 3.35 11.28
CA LYS A 205 6.36 4.76 11.30
C LYS A 205 6.63 5.42 12.65
N ASN A 206 6.47 4.69 13.76
CA ASN A 206 6.66 5.22 15.10
C ASN A 206 8.12 5.19 15.57
N GLU A 207 9.01 4.49 14.85
CA GLU A 207 10.43 4.42 15.18
C GLU A 207 11.32 5.29 14.29
N GLY A 208 10.80 5.84 13.17
CA GLY A 208 11.63 6.50 12.17
C GLY A 208 12.68 5.56 11.60
N ALA A 209 12.25 4.36 11.22
CA ALA A 209 13.15 3.31 10.75
C ALA A 209 12.50 2.43 9.68
N VAL A 210 13.34 1.68 8.98
CA VAL A 210 12.94 0.60 8.07
C VAL A 210 13.53 -0.69 8.60
N SER A 211 12.74 -1.76 8.64
CA SER A 211 13.24 -3.11 8.95
C SER A 211 13.25 -4.00 7.72
N ILE A 212 14.30 -4.80 7.59
CA ILE A 212 14.51 -5.77 6.50
C ILE A 212 14.50 -7.17 7.10
N TRP A 213 13.65 -8.03 6.55
CA TRP A 213 13.44 -9.40 7.01
C TRP A 213 13.85 -10.39 5.93
N SER A 214 14.63 -11.40 6.29
CA SER A 214 14.92 -12.52 5.42
C SER A 214 13.83 -13.57 5.55
N LEU A 215 13.11 -13.86 4.47
CA LEU A 215 12.06 -14.89 4.45
C LEU A 215 12.65 -16.29 4.67
N ALA A 216 13.80 -16.58 4.07
CA ALA A 216 14.49 -17.87 4.24
C ALA A 216 14.96 -18.12 5.68
N LYS A 217 15.39 -17.05 6.39
CA LYS A 217 15.88 -17.15 7.77
C LYS A 217 14.75 -16.96 8.80
N GLY A 218 13.59 -16.48 8.38
CA GLY A 218 12.45 -16.15 9.25
C GLY A 218 12.76 -15.10 10.32
N LYS A 219 13.75 -14.20 10.06
CA LYS A 219 14.18 -13.19 11.04
C LYS A 219 14.56 -11.85 10.41
N GLN A 220 14.51 -10.80 11.22
CA GLN A 220 15.04 -9.50 10.87
C GLN A 220 16.57 -9.59 10.69
N ILE A 221 17.05 -9.04 9.58
CA ILE A 221 18.48 -8.98 9.25
C ILE A 221 19.06 -7.58 9.38
N SER A 222 18.21 -6.54 9.31
CA SER A 222 18.64 -5.16 9.52
C SER A 222 17.48 -4.29 10.01
N LYS A 223 17.82 -3.22 10.75
CA LYS A 223 16.95 -2.09 11.07
C LYS A 223 17.74 -0.81 10.83
N ILE A 224 17.26 0.03 9.91
CA ILE A 224 17.97 1.19 9.39
C ILE A 224 17.15 2.43 9.75
N LYS A 225 17.77 3.42 10.40
CA LYS A 225 17.14 4.72 10.67
C LYS A 225 16.93 5.48 9.37
N THR A 226 15.77 6.11 9.23
CA THR A 226 15.47 7.01 8.12
C THR A 226 16.02 8.41 8.36
N SER A 227 16.20 9.19 7.29
CA SER A 227 16.76 10.54 7.33
C SER A 227 15.89 11.54 8.12
N THR A 228 14.56 11.28 8.20
CA THR A 228 13.60 11.98 9.08
C THR A 228 12.68 10.98 9.77
N GLN A 229 11.74 11.45 10.61
CA GLN A 229 11.10 10.59 11.60
C GLN A 229 9.94 9.72 11.11
N ILE A 230 9.29 10.02 9.98
CA ILE A 230 8.00 9.39 9.64
C ILE A 230 8.11 8.65 8.29
N PRO A 231 8.76 7.46 8.24
CA PRO A 231 8.77 6.66 7.01
C PRO A 231 7.35 6.19 6.66
N HIS A 232 6.98 6.34 5.39
CA HIS A 232 5.64 6.07 4.91
C HIS A 232 5.63 4.97 3.85
N GLY A 233 5.88 5.29 2.59
CA GLY A 233 5.88 4.36 1.47
C GLY A 233 7.23 3.68 1.26
N VAL A 234 7.22 2.48 0.70
CA VAL A 234 8.42 1.77 0.27
C VAL A 234 8.19 1.07 -1.07
N VAL A 235 9.14 1.21 -1.99
CA VAL A 235 9.20 0.46 -3.25
C VAL A 235 10.60 -0.08 -3.46
N ILE A 236 10.70 -1.18 -4.20
CA ILE A 236 11.97 -1.88 -4.45
C ILE A 236 12.33 -1.75 -5.92
N SER A 237 13.61 -1.54 -6.22
CA SER A 237 14.10 -1.57 -7.60
C SER A 237 13.96 -2.98 -8.21
N PRO A 238 13.65 -3.10 -9.52
CA PRO A 238 13.46 -4.40 -10.17
C PRO A 238 14.68 -5.33 -10.11
N ASP A 239 15.88 -4.75 -9.97
CA ASP A 239 17.15 -5.48 -9.84
C ASP A 239 17.48 -5.94 -8.42
N ASN A 240 16.58 -5.72 -7.46
CA ASN A 240 16.73 -6.04 -6.03
C ASN A 240 17.88 -5.31 -5.30
N LYS A 241 18.42 -4.22 -5.86
CA LYS A 241 19.57 -3.55 -5.25
C LYS A 241 19.19 -2.48 -4.24
N TYR A 242 18.05 -1.81 -4.47
CA TYR A 242 17.66 -0.65 -3.66
C TYR A 242 16.21 -0.71 -3.21
N ALA A 243 15.97 -0.21 -2.01
CA ALA A 243 14.64 0.18 -1.55
C ALA A 243 14.59 1.72 -1.49
N PHE A 244 13.53 2.30 -2.04
CA PHE A 244 13.23 3.73 -1.97
C PHE A 244 12.11 3.94 -0.97
N VAL A 245 12.34 4.81 0.00
CA VAL A 245 11.41 5.04 1.11
C VAL A 245 11.02 6.51 1.13
N SER A 246 9.74 6.80 0.97
CA SER A 246 9.24 8.16 1.23
C SER A 246 9.17 8.40 2.73
N VAL A 247 9.70 9.53 3.17
CA VAL A 247 9.74 9.91 4.58
C VAL A 247 9.10 11.28 4.72
N GLU A 248 8.02 11.35 5.50
CA GLU A 248 7.35 12.61 5.78
C GLU A 248 8.24 13.48 6.70
N GLY A 249 8.27 14.77 6.45
CA GLY A 249 8.82 15.72 7.41
C GLY A 249 7.84 15.98 8.57
N VAL A 250 8.33 16.43 9.70
CA VAL A 250 7.51 16.78 10.86
C VAL A 250 7.07 18.25 10.76
N GLY A 251 5.79 18.50 10.85
CA GLY A 251 5.23 19.86 10.80
C GLY A 251 5.45 20.54 9.45
N GLY A 252 6.33 21.55 9.42
CA GLY A 252 6.65 22.32 8.21
C GLY A 252 7.88 21.83 7.42
N GLU A 253 8.54 20.80 7.88
CA GLU A 253 9.75 20.25 7.26
C GLU A 253 9.45 19.63 5.89
N ALA A 254 10.44 19.69 4.99
CA ALA A 254 10.38 18.98 3.73
C ALA A 254 10.43 17.47 3.96
N GLY A 255 9.68 16.72 3.16
CA GLY A 255 9.81 15.28 3.10
C GLY A 255 11.06 14.86 2.32
N LYS A 256 11.38 13.59 2.39
CA LYS A 256 12.53 13.00 1.69
C LYS A 256 12.18 11.69 1.02
N VAL A 257 13.02 11.30 0.07
CA VAL A 257 13.10 9.93 -0.44
C VAL A 257 14.46 9.38 -0.05
N ASP A 258 14.46 8.43 0.85
CA ASP A 258 15.67 7.72 1.29
C ASP A 258 15.95 6.55 0.34
N VAL A 259 17.22 6.36 0.00
CA VAL A 259 17.74 5.25 -0.81
C VAL A 259 18.50 4.29 0.08
N ILE A 260 17.98 3.07 0.22
CA ILE A 260 18.58 2.02 1.05
C ILE A 260 19.20 0.97 0.13
N SER A 261 20.49 0.70 0.28
CA SER A 261 21.15 -0.41 -0.38
C SER A 261 20.75 -1.72 0.29
N LEU A 262 20.16 -2.64 -0.48
CA LEU A 262 19.77 -3.96 0.01
C LEU A 262 20.96 -4.93 0.11
N GLU A 263 22.05 -4.65 -0.61
CA GLU A 263 23.31 -5.40 -0.49
C GLU A 263 24.05 -5.02 0.78
N LYS A 264 24.24 -3.71 1.02
CA LYS A 264 24.98 -3.20 2.18
C LYS A 264 24.16 -3.14 3.45
N LEU A 265 22.81 -3.15 3.32
CA LEU A 265 21.85 -2.99 4.41
C LEU A 265 22.00 -1.64 5.16
N GLU A 266 22.21 -0.56 4.41
CA GLU A 266 22.41 0.79 4.94
C GLU A 266 21.71 1.85 4.08
N LEU A 267 21.44 3.02 4.68
CA LEU A 267 21.03 4.23 3.98
C LEU A 267 22.22 4.77 3.20
N VAL A 268 22.11 4.89 1.88
CA VAL A 268 23.21 5.31 1.00
C VAL A 268 22.99 6.69 0.41
N ASP A 269 21.75 7.17 0.34
CA ASP A 269 21.42 8.50 -0.19
C ASP A 269 20.04 8.96 0.31
N SER A 270 19.77 10.26 0.20
CA SER A 270 18.50 10.86 0.56
C SER A 270 18.27 12.14 -0.25
N ALA A 271 17.16 12.19 -0.99
CA ALA A 271 16.74 13.36 -1.77
C ALA A 271 15.61 14.11 -1.07
N GLU A 272 15.71 15.43 -0.97
CA GLU A 272 14.65 16.29 -0.46
C GLU A 272 13.53 16.42 -1.51
N VAL A 273 12.27 16.35 -1.05
CA VAL A 273 11.06 16.50 -1.87
C VAL A 273 10.05 17.41 -1.17
N GLY A 274 8.86 17.53 -1.74
CA GLY A 274 7.78 18.31 -1.12
C GLY A 274 7.38 17.79 0.27
N LYS A 275 6.61 18.60 0.99
CA LYS A 275 6.09 18.26 2.33
C LYS A 275 5.18 17.02 2.27
N GLN A 276 5.16 16.26 3.39
CA GLN A 276 4.31 15.07 3.54
C GLN A 276 4.51 14.04 2.43
N ALA A 277 5.76 13.69 2.14
CA ALA A 277 6.12 12.66 1.17
C ALA A 277 5.55 11.29 1.57
N GLY A 278 4.33 10.98 1.10
CA GLY A 278 3.60 9.76 1.46
C GLY A 278 3.70 8.67 0.40
N GLY A 279 3.06 8.89 -0.75
CA GLY A 279 3.02 7.91 -1.84
C GLY A 279 4.32 7.87 -2.65
N ILE A 280 4.75 6.65 -3.02
CA ILE A 280 5.92 6.43 -3.87
C ILE A 280 5.63 5.30 -4.85
N ALA A 281 6.10 5.42 -6.09
CA ALA A 281 6.04 4.39 -7.11
C ALA A 281 7.37 4.32 -7.86
N PHE A 282 7.77 3.12 -8.26
CA PHE A 282 8.92 2.92 -9.12
C PHE A 282 8.46 2.91 -10.58
N TRP A 283 9.12 3.67 -11.44
CA TRP A 283 8.79 3.72 -12.86
C TRP A 283 9.71 2.85 -13.68
N LYS A 284 10.97 3.25 -13.83
CA LYS A 284 11.97 2.55 -14.65
C LYS A 284 13.39 2.80 -14.15
N ILE A 285 14.31 1.96 -14.57
CA ILE A 285 15.74 2.25 -14.51
C ILE A 285 16.05 3.07 -15.76
N ALA A 286 16.75 4.20 -15.59
CA ALA A 286 17.26 4.97 -16.73
C ALA A 286 18.40 4.17 -17.40
N ASP A 287 18.45 4.24 -18.72
CA ASP A 287 19.54 3.66 -19.52
C ASP A 287 20.86 4.39 -19.26
#